data_f69e5f289350f1a89a04e495b43bd0fd
#
_entry.id   f69e5f289350f1a89a04e495b43bd0fd
#
_cell.length_a   1.000
_cell.length_b   1.000
_cell.length_c   1.000
_cell.angle_alpha   90.00
_cell.angle_beta   90.00
_cell.angle_gamma   90.00
#
_symmetry.space_group_name_H-M   'P 1'
#
loop_
_entity.id
_entity.type
_entity.pdbx_description
1 polymer ?
#
loop_
_entity_poly.entity_id
_entity_poly.type
_entity_poly.pdbx_seq_one_letter_code
_entity_poly.pdbx_strand_id
1 'polypeptide(L)'
;SKSGQAKQTKAKNKGGRGAVTYGELDSLGRPTGIEAKITKDMIGTGTAPKSSIFPPGFKGGGPGSPGHARGHLLGKQLGGSGDDPRNLITIYQNGPNSPVMRDFETSIRKAVENGEIVSYKSIPIYNGNNPMPIGITMQAIGTDGFSLNVSILNKKY
;
A
#
# COMPACT_ATOMS: atom_id res chain seq x y z
N SER A 1 3.57 -27.46 -8.42
CA SER A 1 3.50 -27.14 -8.43
C SER A 1 3.26 -26.82 -8.32
N LYS A 2 3.27 -26.82 -8.11
CA LYS A 2 3.12 -26.44 -7.93
C LYS A 2 2.96 -25.80 -7.58
N SER A 3 3.23 -26.33 -7.29
CA SER A 3 3.17 -25.72 -6.91
C SER A 3 3.13 -25.16 -6.52
N GLY A 4 3.22 -25.54 -6.24
CA GLY A 4 3.31 -24.91 -5.91
C GLY A 4 3.40 -24.64 -5.65
N GLN A 5 3.55 -24.42 -5.72
CA GLN A 5 3.63 -24.16 -5.52
C GLN A 5 3.98 -23.83 -5.50
N ALA A 6 4.25 -24.15 -5.44
CA ALA A 6 4.59 -23.78 -5.39
C ALA A 6 4.93 -23.74 -5.11
N LYS A 7 5.16 -23.86 -5.17
CA LYS A 7 5.48 -23.77 -4.99
C LYS A 7 6.00 -23.45 -4.87
N GLN A 8 6.23 -23.61 -4.69
CA GLN A 8 6.66 -23.25 -4.55
C GLN A 8 7.50 -23.10 -4.72
N THR A 9 7.87 -23.31 -4.71
CA THR A 9 8.73 -23.15 -4.82
C THR A 9 9.52 -23.07 -4.62
N LYS A 10 10.07 -23.51 -4.73
CA LYS A 10 10.91 -23.43 -4.51
C LYS A 10 11.85 -23.40 -4.31
N ALA A 11 12.19 -23.92 -3.92
CA ALA A 11 12.97 -23.78 -3.55
C ALA A 11 13.61 -23.45 -3.92
N LYS A 12 14.04 -23.77 -3.73
CA LYS A 12 14.73 -22.87 -4.05
C LYS A 12 14.30 -21.54 -3.93
N ASN A 13 13.81 -21.23 -4.28
CA ASN A 13 13.18 -20.02 -3.94
C ASN A 13 12.21 -20.20 -2.80
N LYS A 14 12.69 -19.97 -1.66
CA LYS A 14 11.91 -20.12 -0.47
C LYS A 14 10.75 -19.16 -0.47
N GLY A 15 9.57 -19.64 -0.16
CA GLY A 15 8.37 -18.84 -0.09
C GLY A 15 7.81 -18.40 -1.43
N GLY A 16 8.51 -18.70 -2.54
CA GLY A 16 8.04 -18.36 -3.86
C GLY A 16 8.07 -16.87 -4.17
N ARG A 17 7.26 -16.48 -5.12
CA ARG A 17 7.19 -15.08 -5.59
C ARG A 17 6.23 -14.28 -4.75
N GLY A 18 6.43 -12.95 -4.77
CA GLY A 18 5.50 -12.04 -4.16
C GLY A 18 4.18 -11.96 -4.90
N ALA A 19 3.17 -11.48 -4.19
CA ALA A 19 1.82 -11.35 -4.74
C ALA A 19 1.09 -10.21 -4.05
N VAL A 20 0.19 -9.57 -4.78
CA VAL A 20 -0.67 -8.51 -4.25
C VAL A 20 -2.11 -8.85 -4.58
N THR A 21 -3.00 -8.73 -3.61
CA THR A 21 -4.43 -8.81 -3.82
C THR A 21 -5.04 -7.45 -3.49
N TYR A 22 -5.59 -6.81 -4.50
CA TYR A 22 -6.32 -5.56 -4.32
C TYR A 22 -7.79 -5.90 -4.06
N GLY A 23 -8.34 -5.39 -2.95
CA GLY A 23 -9.75 -5.57 -2.64
C GLY A 23 -10.63 -4.85 -3.66
N GLU A 24 -11.85 -5.35 -3.84
CA GLU A 24 -12.78 -4.71 -4.75
C GLU A 24 -13.19 -3.34 -4.22
N LEU A 25 -13.47 -2.41 -5.12
CA LEU A 25 -14.06 -1.13 -4.72
C LEU A 25 -15.43 -1.39 -4.10
N ASP A 26 -15.80 -0.59 -3.10
CA ASP A 26 -17.12 -0.71 -2.48
C ASP A 26 -18.20 -0.05 -3.35
N SER A 27 -19.44 -0.08 -2.87
CA SER A 27 -20.57 0.48 -3.62
C SER A 27 -20.45 1.98 -3.90
N LEU A 28 -19.60 2.67 -3.15
CA LEU A 28 -19.33 4.10 -3.37
C LEU A 28 -18.08 4.33 -4.20
N GLY A 29 -17.49 3.27 -4.75
CA GLY A 29 -16.28 3.36 -5.57
C GLY A 29 -15.00 3.55 -4.75
N ARG A 30 -15.02 3.31 -3.44
CA ARG A 30 -13.87 3.54 -2.57
C ARG A 30 -13.02 2.27 -2.44
N PRO A 31 -11.68 2.42 -2.43
CA PRO A 31 -10.81 1.28 -2.12
C PRO A 31 -11.12 0.69 -0.74
N THR A 32 -11.03 -0.62 -0.64
CA THR A 32 -11.33 -1.33 0.61
C THR A 32 -10.11 -1.90 1.31
N GLY A 33 -8.98 -1.99 0.60
CA GLY A 33 -7.74 -2.45 1.20
C GLY A 33 -6.96 -3.36 0.28
N ILE A 34 -5.72 -3.65 0.67
CA ILE A 34 -4.85 -4.57 -0.05
C ILE A 34 -4.20 -5.54 0.93
N GLU A 35 -3.85 -6.72 0.42
CA GLU A 35 -3.01 -7.67 1.10
C GLU A 35 -1.88 -8.07 0.16
N ALA A 36 -0.68 -8.22 0.71
CA ALA A 36 0.47 -8.54 -0.10
C ALA A 36 1.41 -9.48 0.64
N LYS A 37 2.03 -10.37 -0.12
CA LYS A 37 3.20 -11.12 0.30
C LYS A 37 4.38 -10.44 -0.39
N ILE A 38 5.16 -9.69 0.39
CA ILE A 38 6.23 -8.86 -0.18
C ILE A 38 7.54 -9.60 -0.14
N THR A 39 8.11 -9.79 -1.31
CA THR A 39 9.39 -10.48 -1.51
C THR A 39 10.35 -9.56 -2.28
N LYS A 40 11.63 -9.94 -2.34
CA LYS A 40 12.66 -9.13 -2.98
C LYS A 40 12.34 -8.77 -4.42
N ASP A 41 11.69 -9.67 -5.14
CA ASP A 41 11.36 -9.45 -6.56
C ASP A 41 10.37 -8.29 -6.75
N MET A 42 9.65 -7.88 -5.71
CA MET A 42 8.70 -6.77 -5.79
C MET A 42 9.31 -5.41 -5.51
N ILE A 43 10.47 -5.36 -4.86
CA ILE A 43 11.07 -4.09 -4.45
C ILE A 43 11.40 -3.26 -5.69
N GLY A 44 10.89 -2.02 -5.69
CA GLY A 44 11.14 -1.07 -6.76
C GLY A 44 10.38 -1.33 -8.06
N THR A 45 9.48 -2.32 -8.10
CA THR A 45 8.74 -2.66 -9.33
C THR A 45 7.41 -1.94 -9.47
N GLY A 46 7.00 -1.18 -8.47
CA GLY A 46 5.74 -0.46 -8.53
C GLY A 46 5.77 0.72 -9.49
N THR A 47 4.64 1.37 -9.63
CA THR A 47 4.48 2.51 -10.53
C THR A 47 3.93 3.72 -9.78
N ALA A 48 4.29 4.91 -10.29
CA ALA A 48 3.77 6.16 -9.75
C ALA A 48 2.26 6.27 -10.04
N PRO A 49 1.52 7.04 -9.22
CA PRO A 49 0.09 7.21 -9.44
C PRO A 49 -0.19 7.84 -10.80
N LYS A 50 -1.09 7.23 -11.55
CA LYS A 50 -1.48 7.74 -12.85
C LYS A 50 -2.31 9.01 -12.68
N SER A 51 -1.90 10.09 -13.36
CA SER A 51 -2.53 11.40 -13.18
C SER A 51 -3.99 11.45 -13.65
N SER A 52 -4.40 10.53 -14.51
CA SER A 52 -5.77 10.45 -14.98
C SER A 52 -6.72 9.73 -14.00
N ILE A 53 -6.19 9.12 -12.95
CA ILE A 53 -7.00 8.48 -11.91
C ILE A 53 -7.25 9.50 -10.80
N PHE A 54 -8.53 9.70 -10.48
CA PHE A 54 -8.96 10.59 -9.40
C PHE A 54 -9.61 9.74 -8.30
N PRO A 55 -8.88 9.44 -7.22
CA PRO A 55 -9.48 8.71 -6.11
C PRO A 55 -10.69 9.46 -5.55
N PRO A 56 -11.66 8.75 -4.95
CA PRO A 56 -12.81 9.43 -4.35
C PRO A 56 -12.40 10.57 -3.42
N GLY A 57 -13.02 11.72 -3.59
CA GLY A 57 -12.77 12.91 -2.77
C GLY A 57 -11.56 13.74 -3.18
N PHE A 58 -10.86 13.36 -4.25
CA PHE A 58 -9.64 14.06 -4.67
C PHE A 58 -9.95 15.45 -5.23
N LYS A 59 -9.32 16.47 -4.65
CA LYS A 59 -9.51 17.87 -5.06
C LYS A 59 -8.20 18.58 -5.42
N GLY A 60 -7.12 17.82 -5.61
CA GLY A 60 -5.88 18.35 -6.11
C GLY A 60 -4.84 18.67 -5.06
N GLY A 61 -3.59 18.74 -5.51
CA GLY A 61 -2.43 18.96 -4.67
C GLY A 61 -1.69 20.27 -4.91
N GLY A 62 -2.09 21.03 -5.94
CA GLY A 62 -1.38 22.25 -6.30
C GLY A 62 -1.72 23.47 -5.43
N PRO A 63 -1.09 24.61 -5.69
CA PRO A 63 -1.37 25.84 -4.96
C PRO A 63 -2.86 26.20 -5.03
N GLY A 64 -3.41 26.61 -3.89
CA GLY A 64 -4.83 26.94 -3.80
C GLY A 64 -5.76 25.75 -3.64
N SER A 65 -5.20 24.52 -3.57
CA SER A 65 -5.98 23.30 -3.37
C SER A 65 -5.79 22.78 -1.94
N PRO A 66 -6.57 21.75 -1.54
CA PRO A 66 -6.44 21.19 -0.18
C PRO A 66 -5.12 20.48 0.11
N GLY A 67 -4.25 20.25 -0.88
CA GLY A 67 -3.01 19.52 -0.68
C GLY A 67 -3.20 18.00 -0.68
N HIS A 68 -4.10 17.53 -1.52
CA HIS A 68 -4.34 16.09 -1.69
C HIS A 68 -3.27 15.42 -2.53
N ALA A 69 -3.01 14.16 -2.22
CA ALA A 69 -2.18 13.28 -3.03
C ALA A 69 -2.98 12.05 -3.41
N ARG A 70 -2.57 11.39 -4.49
CA ARG A 70 -3.01 10.06 -4.85
C ARG A 70 -2.14 9.08 -4.08
N GLY A 71 -2.57 8.71 -2.88
CA GLY A 71 -1.79 7.83 -2.02
C GLY A 71 -1.97 6.37 -2.39
N HIS A 72 -0.87 5.62 -2.40
CA HIS A 72 -0.92 4.17 -2.58
C HIS A 72 -1.26 3.48 -1.25
N LEU A 73 -2.10 2.45 -1.30
CA LEU A 73 -2.23 1.55 -0.16
C LEU A 73 -1.00 0.64 -0.05
N LEU A 74 -0.49 0.17 -1.18
CA LEU A 74 0.82 -0.46 -1.28
C LEU A 74 1.71 0.45 -2.11
N GLY A 75 2.80 0.92 -1.54
CA GLY A 75 3.67 1.91 -2.16
C GLY A 75 4.44 1.41 -3.37
N LYS A 76 4.86 2.34 -4.20
CA LYS A 76 5.66 2.07 -5.38
C LYS A 76 6.93 1.29 -5.04
N GLN A 77 7.59 1.65 -3.96
CA GLN A 77 8.85 0.98 -3.56
C GLN A 77 8.64 -0.48 -3.17
N LEU A 78 7.41 -0.89 -2.86
CA LEU A 78 7.07 -2.25 -2.47
C LEU A 78 6.34 -3.03 -3.57
N GLY A 79 6.23 -2.46 -4.76
CA GLY A 79 5.60 -3.12 -5.90
C GLY A 79 4.15 -2.73 -6.13
N GLY A 80 3.65 -1.69 -5.48
CA GLY A 80 2.26 -1.25 -5.64
C GLY A 80 2.01 -0.54 -6.96
N SER A 81 0.84 -0.79 -7.55
CA SER A 81 0.46 -0.21 -8.84
C SER A 81 -0.12 1.18 -8.67
N GLY A 82 0.37 2.14 -9.46
CA GLY A 82 -0.23 3.46 -9.61
C GLY A 82 -1.30 3.52 -10.68
N ASP A 83 -1.51 2.41 -11.40
CA ASP A 83 -2.50 2.33 -12.48
C ASP A 83 -3.80 1.65 -12.05
N ASP A 84 -3.86 1.16 -10.84
CA ASP A 84 -5.03 0.43 -10.32
C ASP A 84 -5.77 1.32 -9.33
N PRO A 85 -7.02 1.73 -9.64
CA PRO A 85 -7.79 2.58 -8.72
C PRO A 85 -8.06 1.93 -7.37
N ARG A 86 -7.98 0.60 -7.28
CA ARG A 86 -8.15 -0.10 -6.00
C ARG A 86 -6.98 0.14 -5.04
N ASN A 87 -5.85 0.65 -5.54
CA ASN A 87 -4.66 0.94 -4.74
C ASN A 87 -4.50 2.42 -4.39
N LEU A 88 -5.40 3.28 -4.87
CA LEU A 88 -5.23 4.73 -4.74
C LEU A 88 -6.35 5.34 -3.90
N ILE A 89 -5.96 6.09 -2.88
CA ILE A 89 -6.88 6.82 -2.01
C ILE A 89 -6.51 8.30 -2.01
N THR A 90 -7.47 9.14 -1.66
CA THR A 90 -7.19 10.55 -1.41
C THR A 90 -6.64 10.72 -0.01
N ILE A 91 -5.42 11.21 0.10
CA ILE A 91 -4.71 11.38 1.35
C ILE A 91 -3.99 12.72 1.30
N TYR A 92 -3.80 13.38 2.45
CA TYR A 92 -3.02 14.60 2.46
C TYR A 92 -1.56 14.29 2.17
N GLN A 93 -0.94 15.10 1.29
CA GLN A 93 0.46 14.92 0.91
C GLN A 93 1.38 15.15 2.10
N ASN A 94 1.17 16.25 2.82
CA ASN A 94 2.04 16.63 3.93
C ASN A 94 1.55 15.96 5.21
N GLY A 95 2.35 15.07 5.73
CA GLY A 95 2.08 14.30 6.91
C GLY A 95 1.80 12.85 6.57
N PRO A 96 0.52 12.45 6.34
CA PRO A 96 0.19 11.04 6.16
C PRO A 96 0.91 10.37 4.99
N ASN A 97 0.93 11.01 3.80
CA ASN A 97 1.58 10.40 2.65
C ASN A 97 3.11 10.50 2.77
N SER A 98 3.58 11.68 3.07
CA SER A 98 5.01 11.94 3.24
C SER A 98 5.21 12.90 4.41
N PRO A 99 5.96 12.50 5.45
CA PRO A 99 6.83 11.32 5.47
C PRO A 99 6.22 10.05 6.08
N VAL A 100 5.01 10.07 6.64
CA VAL A 100 4.56 9.02 7.56
C VAL A 100 4.45 7.66 6.88
N MET A 101 3.58 7.52 5.87
CA MET A 101 3.44 6.23 5.18
C MET A 101 4.74 5.83 4.50
N ARG A 102 5.41 6.79 3.87
CA ARG A 102 6.68 6.50 3.19
C ARG A 102 7.71 5.92 4.14
N ASP A 103 7.82 6.46 5.35
CA ASP A 103 8.82 5.98 6.32
C ASP A 103 8.48 4.57 6.81
N PHE A 104 7.21 4.26 7.03
CA PHE A 104 6.81 2.91 7.38
C PHE A 104 7.08 1.94 6.24
N GLU A 105 6.79 2.35 5.00
CA GLU A 105 7.08 1.51 3.83
C GLU A 105 8.58 1.28 3.66
N THR A 106 9.40 2.28 3.96
CA THR A 106 10.85 2.13 3.93
C THR A 106 11.32 1.11 4.95
N SER A 107 10.70 1.08 6.13
CA SER A 107 11.02 0.05 7.14
C SER A 107 10.69 -1.35 6.65
N ILE A 108 9.55 -1.51 5.98
CA ILE A 108 9.17 -2.80 5.38
C ILE A 108 10.17 -3.20 4.30
N ARG A 109 10.55 -2.24 3.44
CA ARG A 109 11.53 -2.49 2.39
C ARG A 109 12.85 -2.99 2.94
N LYS A 110 13.34 -2.37 4.02
CA LYS A 110 14.60 -2.80 4.65
C LYS A 110 14.50 -4.23 5.17
N ALA A 111 13.39 -4.62 5.77
CA ALA A 111 13.18 -5.98 6.23
C ALA A 111 13.24 -6.97 5.06
N VAL A 112 12.58 -6.63 3.96
CA VAL A 112 12.57 -7.48 2.75
C VAL A 112 13.96 -7.57 2.15
N GLU A 113 14.68 -6.45 2.07
CA GLU A 113 16.06 -6.44 1.58
C GLU A 113 17.01 -7.26 2.45
N ASN A 114 16.69 -7.39 3.73
CA ASN A 114 17.44 -8.24 4.65
C ASN A 114 17.04 -9.72 4.58
N GLY A 115 16.18 -10.08 3.65
CA GLY A 115 15.81 -11.47 3.40
C GLY A 115 14.48 -11.92 3.99
N GLU A 116 13.75 -11.05 4.68
CA GLU A 116 12.45 -11.43 5.18
C GLU A 116 11.41 -11.43 4.09
N ILE A 117 10.42 -12.29 4.24
CA ILE A 117 9.18 -12.24 3.46
C ILE A 117 8.15 -11.59 4.37
N VAL A 118 7.54 -10.50 3.92
CA VAL A 118 6.64 -9.72 4.75
C VAL A 118 5.20 -9.89 4.29
N SER A 119 4.34 -10.33 5.21
CA SER A 119 2.90 -10.35 5.00
C SER A 119 2.37 -8.97 5.40
N TYR A 120 1.74 -8.28 4.45
CA TYR A 120 1.36 -6.88 4.60
C TYR A 120 -0.12 -6.69 4.31
N LYS A 121 -0.74 -5.82 5.09
CA LYS A 121 -2.13 -5.42 4.91
C LYS A 121 -2.24 -3.92 5.13
N SER A 122 -2.92 -3.24 4.22
CA SER A 122 -3.16 -1.80 4.31
C SER A 122 -4.63 -1.54 4.05
N ILE A 123 -5.30 -0.93 5.03
CA ILE A 123 -6.76 -0.78 5.01
C ILE A 123 -7.13 0.67 5.29
N PRO A 124 -7.85 1.33 4.37
CA PRO A 124 -8.38 2.67 4.64
C PRO A 124 -9.58 2.57 5.58
N ILE A 125 -9.70 3.54 6.46
CA ILE A 125 -10.80 3.63 7.42
C ILE A 125 -11.67 4.82 7.01
N TYR A 126 -12.94 4.57 6.78
CA TYR A 126 -13.88 5.62 6.37
C TYR A 126 -14.86 5.95 7.49
N ASN A 127 -15.30 7.21 7.54
CA ASN A 127 -16.38 7.64 8.40
C ASN A 127 -17.66 7.77 7.55
N GLY A 128 -18.58 6.83 7.73
CA GLY A 128 -19.83 6.82 6.95
C GLY A 128 -19.57 6.77 5.45
N ASN A 129 -20.25 7.63 4.71
CA ASN A 129 -20.14 7.68 3.25
C ASN A 129 -19.09 8.66 2.75
N ASN A 130 -18.23 9.17 3.63
CA ASN A 130 -17.19 10.12 3.25
C ASN A 130 -16.29 9.48 2.20
N PRO A 131 -16.04 10.15 1.06
CA PRO A 131 -15.18 9.58 0.03
C PRO A 131 -13.70 9.50 0.42
N MET A 132 -13.25 10.38 1.33
CA MET A 132 -11.88 10.32 1.84
C MET A 132 -11.80 9.46 3.10
N PRO A 133 -10.77 8.60 3.22
CA PRO A 133 -10.57 7.92 4.49
C PRO A 133 -10.15 8.90 5.58
N ILE A 134 -10.58 8.63 6.82
CA ILE A 134 -10.13 9.38 7.99
C ILE A 134 -8.77 8.88 8.47
N GLY A 135 -8.37 7.70 8.03
CA GLY A 135 -7.10 7.12 8.40
C GLY A 135 -6.81 5.86 7.62
N ILE A 136 -5.63 5.31 7.82
CA ILE A 136 -5.18 4.06 7.21
C ILE A 136 -4.53 3.21 8.29
N THR A 137 -4.82 1.91 8.29
CA THR A 137 -4.07 0.96 9.12
C THR A 137 -3.08 0.21 8.26
N MET A 138 -1.86 0.04 8.77
CA MET A 138 -0.82 -0.75 8.13
C MET A 138 -0.38 -1.82 9.10
N GLN A 139 -0.43 -3.08 8.66
CA GLN A 139 0.01 -4.23 9.44
C GLN A 139 0.99 -5.04 8.62
N ALA A 140 2.14 -5.37 9.19
CA ALA A 140 3.17 -6.11 8.49
C ALA A 140 3.84 -7.07 9.47
N ILE A 141 4.04 -8.31 9.03
CA ILE A 141 4.73 -9.34 9.80
C ILE A 141 5.74 -10.01 8.89
N GLY A 142 7.01 -9.96 9.29
CA GLY A 142 8.09 -10.61 8.56
C GLY A 142 8.40 -12.00 9.10
N THR A 143 9.11 -12.78 8.30
CA THR A 143 9.46 -14.16 8.62
C THR A 143 10.58 -14.26 9.65
N ASP A 144 11.27 -13.16 9.95
CA ASP A 144 12.42 -13.19 10.84
C ASP A 144 12.40 -12.01 11.83
N GLY A 145 11.23 -11.78 12.42
CA GLY A 145 11.09 -10.86 13.55
C GLY A 145 10.59 -9.46 13.21
N PHE A 146 10.51 -9.07 11.94
CA PHE A 146 9.95 -7.77 11.60
C PHE A 146 8.46 -7.73 11.93
N SER A 147 8.02 -6.64 12.54
CA SER A 147 6.61 -6.44 12.87
C SER A 147 6.30 -4.96 12.87
N LEU A 148 5.16 -4.61 12.30
CA LEU A 148 4.67 -3.23 12.25
C LEU A 148 3.16 -3.27 12.31
N ASN A 149 2.58 -2.45 13.19
CA ASN A 149 1.13 -2.35 13.32
C ASN A 149 0.81 -0.92 13.73
N VAL A 150 0.40 -0.10 12.76
CA VAL A 150 0.19 1.32 12.99
C VAL A 150 -1.12 1.79 12.37
N SER A 151 -1.66 2.85 12.94
CA SER A 151 -2.80 3.59 12.38
C SER A 151 -2.33 5.01 12.10
N ILE A 152 -2.62 5.49 10.90
CA ILE A 152 -2.20 6.80 10.44
C ILE A 152 -3.43 7.65 10.24
N LEU A 153 -3.49 8.78 10.92
CA LEU A 153 -4.59 9.72 10.74
C LEU A 153 -4.41 10.48 9.43
N ASN A 154 -5.45 10.52 8.60
CA ASN A 154 -5.42 11.28 7.35
C ASN A 154 -5.73 12.75 7.63
N LYS A 155 -4.74 13.45 8.11
CA LYS A 155 -4.85 14.82 8.56
C LYS A 155 -3.67 15.62 8.03
N LYS A 156 -3.92 16.83 7.57
CA LYS A 156 -2.87 17.71 7.08
C LYS A 156 -2.02 18.21 8.25
N TYR A 157 -0.74 18.10 8.10
CA TYR A 157 0.24 18.60 9.08
C TYR A 157 0.61 20.05 8.80
#